data_a34fa93d1bce681b75f4d24aed89ff90
#
_entry.id   a34fa93d1bce681b75f4d24aed89ff90
#
_cell.length_a   1.000
_cell.length_b   1.000
_cell.length_c   1.000
_cell.angle_alpha   90.00
_cell.angle_beta   90.00
_cell.angle_gamma   90.00
#
_symmetry.space_group_name_H-M   'P 1'
#
loop_
_entity.id
_entity.type
_entity.pdbx_description
1 polymer ?
#
loop_
_entity_poly.entity_id
_entity_poly.type
_entity_poly.pdbx_seq_one_letter_code
_entity_poly.pdbx_strand_id
1 'polypeptide(L)'
;MQTLTCMVKKKINVLPQTPNCYKSCQPVDVVFVIDSSESVGRTNFSLAKNFVINIANRIGKMAKNTSDMTGSRLGVVQYSDQGNVQAIRMDDPSITTKSSFISRVKSMEWLAGGTWTPSALKYTYEQLIWLNERVVNKVVAIVITDGRYDPKDIDKLEWLCKGVDVYAIGIGDMFNTIAEKKELEKIACNVRERVKNLSVYAELAAEDFLETMEDILCPEPDITCPDSVCTQAITLGPLVGRPVDIVFFVDGSERTGKENFVHFLRFIKHIAHELKLATHDQDLQGARIAVIQYGGENEQNMLLGFTFNLTNFQTLPSNAVYYESSSHIGTAILYVIKNILHGQSGGARENAEVSFVFITDGMSNSKNLAEGLDMIRANNIVTCAVAVGSDVNSARLTQLALKDTASIFILKQHEQLFSTALIRNIVQWLG
;
A
#
# COMPACT_ATOMS: atom_id res chain seq x y z
N MET A 1 0.38 -28.28 28.20
CA MET A 1 0.48 -28.28 26.75
C MET A 1 1.56 -27.30 26.39
N GLN A 2 2.73 -27.81 26.07
CA GLN A 2 3.92 -27.01 25.77
C GLN A 2 3.93 -26.70 24.29
N THR A 3 3.87 -25.42 23.95
CA THR A 3 4.15 -24.90 22.62
C THR A 3 5.66 -24.99 22.38
N LEU A 4 6.10 -25.92 21.55
CA LEU A 4 7.48 -25.93 21.06
C LEU A 4 7.64 -24.84 20.01
N THR A 5 8.32 -23.78 20.40
CA THR A 5 8.82 -22.76 19.47
C THR A 5 10.15 -23.26 18.92
N CYS A 6 10.20 -23.64 17.68
CA CYS A 6 11.44 -24.01 17.00
C CYS A 6 12.14 -22.74 16.49
N MET A 7 13.07 -22.20 17.27
CA MET A 7 13.98 -21.14 16.83
C MET A 7 15.17 -21.76 16.10
N VAL A 8 15.26 -21.57 14.80
CA VAL A 8 16.48 -21.88 14.06
C VAL A 8 17.22 -20.56 13.78
N LYS A 9 18.20 -20.23 14.64
CA LYS A 9 19.21 -19.21 14.33
C LYS A 9 20.24 -19.82 13.38
N LYS A 10 20.10 -19.57 12.07
CA LYS A 10 21.21 -19.76 11.13
C LYS A 10 21.20 -18.69 10.06
N LYS A 11 22.33 -17.99 9.91
CA LYS A 11 22.67 -17.27 8.66
C LYS A 11 22.66 -18.29 7.54
N ILE A 12 21.70 -18.21 6.66
CA ILE A 12 21.60 -19.09 5.49
C ILE A 12 21.68 -18.21 4.24
N ASN A 13 22.88 -18.23 3.64
CA ASN A 13 23.02 -17.91 2.24
C ASN A 13 22.36 -19.05 1.46
N VAL A 14 21.39 -18.72 0.62
CA VAL A 14 20.73 -19.61 -0.36
C VAL A 14 20.02 -20.81 0.26
N LEU A 15 18.73 -20.65 0.54
CA LEU A 15 17.83 -21.79 0.75
C LEU A 15 17.24 -22.23 -0.60
N PRO A 16 17.28 -23.53 -0.94
CA PRO A 16 16.46 -24.07 -2.01
C PRO A 16 14.99 -23.91 -1.63
N GLN A 17 14.16 -23.62 -2.61
CA GLN A 17 12.73 -23.40 -2.52
C GLN A 17 12.02 -24.38 -1.59
N THR A 18 11.81 -24.01 -0.34
CA THR A 18 10.84 -24.65 0.53
C THR A 18 9.58 -23.81 0.56
N PRO A 19 8.40 -24.34 0.16
CA PRO A 19 7.25 -23.55 -0.24
C PRO A 19 6.45 -22.88 0.88
N ASN A 20 6.89 -22.85 2.14
CA ASN A 20 6.04 -22.43 3.25
C ASN A 20 6.74 -21.64 4.37
N CYS A 21 7.85 -20.93 4.10
CA CYS A 21 8.46 -20.07 5.09
C CYS A 21 7.94 -18.63 4.94
N TYR A 22 7.51 -17.99 6.03
CA TYR A 22 7.14 -16.57 6.03
C TYR A 22 8.08 -15.76 6.93
N LYS A 23 8.37 -14.53 6.47
CA LYS A 23 9.21 -13.54 7.15
C LYS A 23 8.31 -12.66 8.01
N SER A 24 8.59 -12.56 9.31
CA SER A 24 7.91 -11.64 10.23
C SER A 24 8.93 -10.67 10.80
N CYS A 25 8.66 -9.37 10.71
CA CYS A 25 9.53 -8.34 11.26
C CYS A 25 9.13 -7.98 12.68
N GLN A 26 10.11 -7.66 13.52
CA GLN A 26 9.85 -7.08 14.82
C GLN A 26 9.17 -5.72 14.67
N PRO A 27 8.29 -5.31 15.61
CA PRO A 27 7.64 -4.02 15.55
C PRO A 27 8.65 -2.87 15.52
N VAL A 28 8.47 -1.92 14.60
CA VAL A 28 9.30 -0.74 14.42
C VAL A 28 8.43 0.51 14.25
N ASP A 29 8.84 1.63 14.82
CA ASP A 29 8.20 2.92 14.58
C ASP A 29 8.98 3.66 13.49
N VAL A 30 8.33 3.97 12.37
CA VAL A 30 8.97 4.61 11.22
C VAL A 30 8.33 5.97 10.94
N VAL A 31 9.17 6.99 10.84
CA VAL A 31 8.74 8.33 10.42
C VAL A 31 9.43 8.70 9.12
N PHE A 32 8.66 9.02 8.11
CA PHE A 32 9.14 9.57 6.85
C PHE A 32 9.11 11.09 6.91
N VAL A 33 10.22 11.74 6.57
CA VAL A 33 10.31 13.19 6.44
C VAL A 33 10.56 13.51 4.97
N ILE A 34 9.56 14.08 4.31
CA ILE A 34 9.52 14.21 2.86
C ILE A 34 9.56 15.68 2.46
N ASP A 35 10.59 16.03 1.70
CA ASP A 35 10.68 17.31 1.04
C ASP A 35 9.55 17.47 0.01
N SER A 36 8.86 18.59 0.09
CA SER A 36 7.78 18.98 -0.80
C SER A 36 7.98 20.39 -1.34
N SER A 37 9.24 20.82 -1.40
CA SER A 37 9.65 22.10 -1.96
C SER A 37 9.38 22.21 -3.46
N GLU A 38 9.55 23.40 -4.02
CA GLU A 38 9.32 23.67 -5.43
C GLU A 38 10.26 22.84 -6.33
N SER A 39 11.54 22.64 -5.94
CA SER A 39 12.54 21.85 -6.67
C SER A 39 12.10 20.39 -6.89
N VAL A 40 11.48 19.79 -5.88
CA VAL A 40 10.94 18.43 -5.96
C VAL A 40 9.90 18.30 -7.08
N GLY A 41 8.97 19.23 -7.14
CA GLY A 41 7.87 19.20 -8.10
C GLY A 41 6.83 18.11 -7.81
N ARG A 42 5.62 18.33 -8.34
CA ARG A 42 4.45 17.46 -8.08
C ARG A 42 4.67 15.98 -8.44
N THR A 43 5.35 15.73 -9.57
CA THR A 43 5.61 14.36 -10.04
C THR A 43 6.54 13.60 -9.12
N ASN A 44 7.66 14.21 -8.73
CA ASN A 44 8.64 13.59 -7.85
C ASN A 44 8.08 13.42 -6.44
N PHE A 45 7.31 14.39 -5.95
CA PHE A 45 6.58 14.24 -4.69
C PHE A 45 5.62 13.04 -4.71
N SER A 46 4.97 12.78 -5.84
CA SER A 46 4.14 11.57 -5.99
C SER A 46 4.98 10.30 -5.95
N LEU A 47 6.20 10.29 -6.51
CA LEU A 47 7.13 9.16 -6.40
C LEU A 47 7.60 8.94 -4.96
N ALA A 48 7.89 10.02 -4.22
CA ALA A 48 8.23 9.92 -2.80
C ALA A 48 7.07 9.35 -1.97
N LYS A 49 5.82 9.76 -2.22
CA LYS A 49 4.64 9.14 -1.59
C LYS A 49 4.51 7.65 -1.92
N ASN A 50 4.76 7.27 -3.17
CA ASN A 50 4.72 5.87 -3.58
C ASN A 50 5.80 5.04 -2.88
N PHE A 51 6.99 5.60 -2.66
CA PHE A 51 8.03 4.96 -1.85
C PHE A 51 7.54 4.70 -0.41
N VAL A 52 6.93 5.70 0.23
CA VAL A 52 6.35 5.53 1.58
C VAL A 52 5.33 4.40 1.61
N ILE A 53 4.46 4.33 0.61
CA ILE A 53 3.44 3.29 0.47
C ILE A 53 4.08 1.92 0.26
N ASN A 54 5.10 1.82 -0.60
CA ASN A 54 5.82 0.58 -0.84
C ASN A 54 6.49 0.06 0.44
N ILE A 55 7.14 0.93 1.20
CA ILE A 55 7.74 0.55 2.47
C ILE A 55 6.67 0.16 3.50
N ALA A 56 5.57 0.90 3.60
CA ALA A 56 4.45 0.56 4.49
C ALA A 56 3.89 -0.85 4.20
N ASN A 57 3.83 -1.25 2.94
CA ASN A 57 3.39 -2.59 2.55
C ASN A 57 4.35 -3.70 2.97
N ARG A 58 5.66 -3.40 3.08
CA ARG A 58 6.73 -4.35 3.44
C ARG A 58 6.95 -4.47 4.95
N ILE A 59 6.56 -3.45 5.72
CA ILE A 59 6.59 -3.50 7.19
C ILE A 59 5.52 -4.47 7.68
N GLY A 60 5.83 -5.27 8.67
CA GLY A 60 4.94 -6.24 9.27
C GLY A 60 3.58 -5.68 9.73
N LYS A 61 3.00 -6.24 10.74
CA LYS A 61 1.70 -5.85 11.29
C LYS A 61 1.74 -4.42 11.85
N MET A 62 0.72 -3.61 11.58
CA MET A 62 0.55 -2.32 12.23
C MET A 62 -0.08 -2.43 13.61
N ALA A 63 0.28 -1.50 14.48
CA ALA A 63 -0.32 -1.33 15.79
C ALA A 63 -1.82 -1.00 15.66
N LYS A 64 -2.67 -1.67 16.43
CA LYS A 64 -4.12 -1.45 16.42
C LYS A 64 -4.54 -0.17 17.13
N ASN A 65 -3.73 0.30 18.05
CA ASN A 65 -3.92 1.53 18.81
C ASN A 65 -2.57 1.99 19.39
N THR A 66 -2.56 3.14 20.06
CA THR A 66 -1.35 3.74 20.63
C THR A 66 -0.67 2.89 21.70
N SER A 67 -1.40 2.01 22.37
CA SER A 67 -0.90 1.12 23.43
C SER A 67 -0.47 -0.26 22.92
N ASP A 68 -0.70 -0.57 21.64
CA ASP A 68 -0.33 -1.86 21.05
C ASP A 68 1.18 -1.91 20.76
N MET A 69 1.92 -2.66 21.56
CA MET A 69 3.37 -2.85 21.40
C MET A 69 3.73 -3.93 20.38
N THR A 70 2.75 -4.65 19.86
CA THR A 70 2.97 -5.80 18.96
C THR A 70 2.94 -5.45 17.48
N GLY A 71 2.63 -4.21 17.14
CA GLY A 71 2.58 -3.71 15.78
C GLY A 71 3.47 -2.49 15.55
N SER A 72 3.85 -2.26 14.31
CA SER A 72 4.60 -1.08 13.86
C SER A 72 3.69 0.15 13.77
N ARG A 73 4.25 1.34 14.01
CA ARG A 73 3.56 2.60 13.76
C ARG A 73 4.27 3.37 12.66
N LEU A 74 3.50 4.06 11.85
CA LEU A 74 4.00 4.84 10.72
C LEU A 74 3.59 6.30 10.87
N GLY A 75 4.51 7.20 10.60
CA GLY A 75 4.27 8.63 10.53
C GLY A 75 4.87 9.23 9.27
N VAL A 76 4.32 10.35 8.83
CA VAL A 76 4.88 11.14 7.71
C VAL A 76 4.89 12.60 8.10
N VAL A 77 5.99 13.27 7.84
CA VAL A 77 6.10 14.72 7.88
C VAL A 77 6.44 15.19 6.46
N GLN A 78 5.57 15.98 5.89
CA GLN A 78 5.79 16.69 4.64
C GLN A 78 6.11 18.15 4.95
N TYR A 79 7.14 18.70 4.33
CA TYR A 79 7.56 20.08 4.61
C TYR A 79 7.90 20.86 3.35
N SER A 80 7.85 22.16 3.46
CA SER A 80 8.29 23.11 2.42
C SER A 80 8.81 24.39 3.07
N ASP A 81 8.08 25.52 2.99
CA ASP A 81 8.43 26.81 3.60
C ASP A 81 8.41 26.80 5.13
N GLN A 82 8.87 27.91 5.73
CA GLN A 82 8.79 28.12 7.16
C GLN A 82 7.37 27.92 7.70
N GLY A 83 7.22 26.95 8.59
CA GLY A 83 5.93 26.63 9.22
C GLY A 83 4.93 25.91 8.29
N ASN A 84 5.25 25.68 7.04
CA ASN A 84 4.43 24.90 6.11
C ASN A 84 4.77 23.41 6.23
N VAL A 85 4.23 22.79 7.27
CA VAL A 85 4.44 21.38 7.59
C VAL A 85 3.10 20.69 7.72
N GLN A 86 2.95 19.55 7.06
CA GLN A 86 1.81 18.66 7.21
C GLN A 86 2.29 17.31 7.76
N ALA A 87 1.56 16.73 8.69
CA ALA A 87 1.96 15.49 9.31
C ALA A 87 0.84 14.46 9.40
N ILE A 88 1.22 13.20 9.22
CA ILE A 88 0.47 12.03 9.62
C ILE A 88 1.15 11.53 10.90
N ARG A 89 0.47 11.62 12.02
CA ARG A 89 1.06 11.29 13.32
C ARG A 89 1.00 9.80 13.59
N MET A 90 2.01 9.26 14.25
CA MET A 90 2.06 7.85 14.66
C MET A 90 1.00 7.48 15.72
N ASP A 91 0.48 8.47 16.43
CA ASP A 91 -0.55 8.34 17.47
C ASP A 91 -1.94 8.75 17.00
N ASP A 92 -2.12 8.98 15.70
CA ASP A 92 -3.44 9.31 15.12
C ASP A 92 -4.38 8.10 15.29
N PRO A 93 -5.47 8.23 16.07
CA PRO A 93 -6.38 7.14 16.35
C PRO A 93 -7.16 6.66 15.12
N SER A 94 -7.19 7.45 14.04
CA SER A 94 -7.79 7.07 12.77
C SER A 94 -6.90 6.14 11.94
N ILE A 95 -5.61 6.03 12.30
CA ILE A 95 -4.63 5.23 11.55
C ILE A 95 -4.29 3.96 12.33
N THR A 96 -5.12 2.95 12.15
CA THR A 96 -4.98 1.65 12.82
C THR A 96 -4.66 0.52 11.85
N THR A 97 -4.58 0.81 10.56
CA THR A 97 -4.35 -0.16 9.49
C THR A 97 -3.44 0.40 8.41
N LYS A 98 -2.78 -0.48 7.65
CA LYS A 98 -1.99 -0.07 6.48
C LYS A 98 -2.82 0.73 5.48
N SER A 99 -4.05 0.30 5.24
CA SER A 99 -4.93 0.94 4.28
C SER A 99 -5.32 2.36 4.71
N SER A 100 -5.68 2.58 5.99
CA SER A 100 -5.96 3.94 6.48
C SER A 100 -4.73 4.84 6.39
N PHE A 101 -3.54 4.32 6.68
CA PHE A 101 -2.28 5.03 6.49
C PHE A 101 -2.03 5.37 5.01
N ILE A 102 -2.14 4.38 4.12
CA ILE A 102 -1.96 4.55 2.66
C ILE A 102 -2.94 5.57 2.10
N SER A 103 -4.22 5.50 2.47
CA SER A 103 -5.23 6.47 2.06
C SER A 103 -4.84 7.90 2.48
N ARG A 104 -4.35 8.05 3.71
CA ARG A 104 -3.90 9.35 4.22
C ARG A 104 -2.67 9.88 3.49
N VAL A 105 -1.68 9.02 3.19
CA VAL A 105 -0.50 9.40 2.38
C VAL A 105 -0.91 9.80 0.96
N LYS A 106 -1.83 9.08 0.34
CA LYS A 106 -2.36 9.42 -0.99
C LYS A 106 -3.01 10.79 -1.03
N SER A 107 -3.74 11.18 0.02
CA SER A 107 -4.42 12.48 0.10
C SER A 107 -3.49 13.67 0.32
N MET A 108 -2.21 13.46 0.63
CA MET A 108 -1.25 14.55 0.79
C MET A 108 -0.98 15.21 -0.56
N GLU A 109 -1.11 16.53 -0.62
CA GLU A 109 -0.87 17.32 -1.83
C GLU A 109 0.52 17.95 -1.77
N TRP A 110 1.14 18.12 -2.93
CA TRP A 110 2.42 18.82 -3.04
C TRP A 110 2.28 20.28 -2.61
N LEU A 111 3.12 20.72 -1.67
CA LEU A 111 3.05 22.05 -1.06
C LEU A 111 3.67 23.14 -1.93
N ALA A 112 4.74 22.81 -2.67
CA ALA A 112 5.63 23.79 -3.30
C ALA A 112 6.34 24.69 -2.26
N GLY A 113 7.06 25.73 -2.73
CA GLY A 113 7.72 26.68 -1.83
C GLY A 113 9.17 26.33 -1.52
N GLY A 114 9.71 26.87 -0.43
CA GLY A 114 11.11 26.71 -0.04
C GLY A 114 11.42 25.36 0.60
N THR A 115 12.65 25.23 1.12
CA THR A 115 13.17 23.95 1.69
C THR A 115 13.65 24.19 3.12
N TRP A 116 12.78 23.99 4.10
CA TRP A 116 13.09 24.22 5.53
C TRP A 116 13.34 22.91 6.26
N THR A 117 14.39 22.19 5.84
CA THR A 117 14.76 20.86 6.35
C THR A 117 15.10 20.85 7.84
N PRO A 118 16.01 21.70 8.37
CA PRO A 118 16.32 21.71 9.80
C PRO A 118 15.10 21.88 10.70
N SER A 119 14.23 22.84 10.39
CA SER A 119 12.98 23.08 11.13
C SER A 119 12.01 21.89 11.03
N ALA A 120 11.94 21.22 9.89
CA ALA A 120 11.13 20.02 9.70
C ALA A 120 11.65 18.84 10.55
N LEU A 121 12.98 18.65 10.65
CA LEU A 121 13.58 17.63 11.51
C LEU A 121 13.29 17.91 12.99
N LYS A 122 13.37 19.18 13.40
CA LYS A 122 12.97 19.61 14.74
C LYS A 122 11.51 19.30 15.03
N TYR A 123 10.60 19.71 14.14
CA TYR A 123 9.18 19.44 14.24
C TYR A 123 8.90 17.93 14.36
N THR A 124 9.58 17.14 13.54
CA THR A 124 9.45 15.68 13.55
C THR A 124 9.83 15.11 14.91
N TYR A 125 10.95 15.55 15.46
CA TYR A 125 11.39 15.11 16.78
C TYR A 125 10.40 15.52 17.88
N GLU A 126 10.07 16.81 17.97
CA GLU A 126 9.26 17.36 19.04
C GLU A 126 7.81 16.92 18.98
N GLN A 127 7.20 16.82 17.78
CA GLN A 127 5.77 16.61 17.63
C GLN A 127 5.38 15.15 17.35
N LEU A 128 6.26 14.36 16.73
CA LEU A 128 5.94 12.99 16.36
C LEU A 128 6.69 11.96 17.20
N ILE A 129 7.96 12.19 17.53
CA ILE A 129 8.79 11.18 18.18
C ILE A 129 8.76 11.36 19.71
N TRP A 130 9.24 12.50 20.23
CA TRP A 130 9.38 12.73 21.67
C TRP A 130 8.11 12.50 22.47
N LEU A 131 6.97 12.95 21.96
CA LEU A 131 5.66 12.80 22.64
C LEU A 131 5.09 11.39 22.57
N ASN A 132 5.61 10.54 21.67
CA ASN A 132 5.02 9.26 21.30
C ASN A 132 5.99 8.09 21.40
N GLU A 133 7.13 8.28 22.05
CA GLU A 133 8.16 7.25 22.18
C GLU A 133 7.62 6.02 22.93
N ARG A 134 7.78 4.85 22.31
CA ARG A 134 7.53 3.56 22.95
C ARG A 134 8.85 2.99 23.44
N VAL A 135 8.98 2.77 24.72
CA VAL A 135 10.23 2.36 25.40
C VAL A 135 10.88 1.10 24.79
N VAL A 136 10.11 0.25 24.13
CA VAL A 136 10.55 -1.07 23.65
C VAL A 136 10.82 -1.10 22.14
N ASN A 137 10.27 -0.15 21.39
CA ASN A 137 10.34 -0.19 19.94
C ASN A 137 11.42 0.72 19.39
N LYS A 138 12.18 0.19 18.42
CA LYS A 138 13.13 0.98 17.66
C LYS A 138 12.40 2.07 16.86
N VAL A 139 12.92 3.29 16.88
CA VAL A 139 12.44 4.40 16.05
C VAL A 139 13.39 4.61 14.89
N VAL A 140 12.88 4.61 13.68
CA VAL A 140 13.63 4.87 12.46
C VAL A 140 13.04 6.09 11.76
N ALA A 141 13.87 7.04 11.38
CA ALA A 141 13.49 8.17 10.54
C ALA A 141 14.12 8.03 9.15
N ILE A 142 13.32 8.23 8.10
CA ILE A 142 13.77 8.23 6.72
C ILE A 142 13.51 9.62 6.14
N VAL A 143 14.59 10.36 5.88
CA VAL A 143 14.54 11.73 5.37
C VAL A 143 14.84 11.71 3.87
N ILE A 144 13.97 12.31 3.06
CA ILE A 144 14.06 12.36 1.60
C ILE A 144 14.09 13.82 1.18
N THR A 145 15.15 14.24 0.49
CA THR A 145 15.31 15.61 -0.02
C THR A 145 16.11 15.63 -1.33
N ASP A 146 15.91 16.62 -2.17
CA ASP A 146 16.64 16.80 -3.44
C ASP A 146 17.53 18.04 -3.46
N GLY A 147 17.62 18.77 -2.35
CA GLY A 147 18.34 20.03 -2.37
C GLY A 147 18.85 20.54 -1.04
N ARG A 148 19.43 21.73 -1.14
CA ARG A 148 19.89 22.49 0.01
C ARG A 148 18.68 23.10 0.73
N TYR A 149 18.76 23.13 2.04
CA TYR A 149 17.81 23.88 2.84
C TYR A 149 18.05 25.40 2.76
N ASP A 150 17.02 26.19 3.00
CA ASP A 150 17.09 27.65 3.01
C ASP A 150 18.09 28.10 4.11
N PRO A 151 19.08 28.94 3.78
CA PRO A 151 20.05 29.45 4.78
C PRO A 151 19.41 30.25 5.91
N LYS A 152 18.18 30.66 5.79
CA LYS A 152 17.41 31.32 6.86
C LYS A 152 16.87 30.33 7.90
N ASP A 153 16.86 29.04 7.58
CA ASP A 153 16.51 28.00 8.54
C ASP A 153 17.71 27.78 9.47
N ILE A 154 17.65 28.38 10.65
CA ILE A 154 18.73 28.40 11.64
C ILE A 154 18.72 27.19 12.57
N ASP A 155 17.76 26.30 12.46
CA ASP A 155 17.71 25.09 13.25
C ASP A 155 18.83 24.10 12.83
N LYS A 156 19.02 23.03 13.59
CA LYS A 156 20.10 22.07 13.37
C LYS A 156 19.63 20.87 12.56
N LEU A 157 20.50 20.33 11.71
CA LEU A 157 20.24 19.09 10.96
C LEU A 157 20.22 17.84 11.87
N GLU A 158 20.89 17.90 13.01
CA GLU A 158 21.05 16.77 13.92
C GLU A 158 19.90 16.60 14.95
N TRP A 159 18.74 17.23 14.74
CA TRP A 159 17.61 17.15 15.69
C TRP A 159 17.14 15.71 15.96
N LEU A 160 17.13 14.87 14.94
CA LEU A 160 16.70 13.48 15.05
C LEU A 160 17.76 12.56 15.64
N CYS A 161 19.01 13.04 15.86
CA CYS A 161 20.11 12.20 16.37
C CYS A 161 20.02 11.86 17.88
N LYS A 162 18.86 12.07 18.47
CA LYS A 162 18.59 11.79 19.90
C LYS A 162 17.82 10.48 20.07
N GLY A 163 18.51 9.36 19.89
CA GLY A 163 17.89 8.03 20.08
C GLY A 163 17.10 7.51 18.88
N VAL A 164 17.23 8.14 17.71
CA VAL A 164 16.56 7.72 16.47
C VAL A 164 17.60 7.24 15.46
N ASP A 165 17.32 6.14 14.79
CA ASP A 165 18.11 5.68 13.66
C ASP A 165 17.69 6.45 12.40
N VAL A 166 18.50 7.41 11.97
CA VAL A 166 18.16 8.29 10.86
C VAL A 166 18.83 7.85 9.57
N TYR A 167 18.05 7.64 8.52
CA TYR A 167 18.50 7.38 7.15
C TYR A 167 18.22 8.61 6.30
N ALA A 168 19.24 9.12 5.61
CA ALA A 168 19.13 10.28 4.73
C ALA A 168 19.23 9.82 3.27
N ILE A 169 18.23 10.12 2.48
CA ILE A 169 18.16 9.85 1.05
C ILE A 169 18.23 11.18 0.31
N GLY A 170 19.38 11.44 -0.30
CA GLY A 170 19.60 12.59 -1.18
C GLY A 170 19.35 12.20 -2.63
N ILE A 171 18.59 13.00 -3.36
CA ILE A 171 18.22 12.68 -4.75
C ILE A 171 18.69 13.80 -5.69
N GLY A 172 19.42 13.42 -6.73
CA GLY A 172 19.89 14.33 -7.77
C GLY A 172 21.34 14.78 -7.62
N ASP A 173 21.78 15.57 -8.57
CA ASP A 173 23.19 15.97 -8.72
C ASP A 173 23.69 16.94 -7.64
N MET A 174 22.77 17.56 -6.90
CA MET A 174 23.13 18.50 -5.82
C MET A 174 24.05 17.84 -4.79
N PHE A 175 23.81 16.55 -4.49
CA PHE A 175 24.59 15.80 -3.51
C PHE A 175 25.90 15.21 -4.05
N ASN A 176 26.35 15.61 -5.25
CA ASN A 176 27.63 15.18 -5.79
C ASN A 176 28.82 15.93 -5.21
N THR A 177 28.61 17.10 -4.57
CA THR A 177 29.67 17.86 -3.95
C THR A 177 29.96 17.38 -2.53
N ILE A 178 31.20 17.66 -2.04
CA ILE A 178 31.63 17.26 -0.70
C ILE A 178 30.82 17.99 0.39
N ALA A 179 30.39 19.21 0.14
CA ALA A 179 29.66 20.03 1.11
C ALA A 179 28.27 19.45 1.36
N GLU A 180 27.53 19.16 0.31
CA GLU A 180 26.17 18.64 0.40
C GLU A 180 26.15 17.19 0.92
N LYS A 181 27.16 16.36 0.57
CA LYS A 181 27.33 15.03 1.19
C LYS A 181 27.49 15.12 2.70
N LYS A 182 28.20 16.11 3.19
CA LYS A 182 28.34 16.34 4.65
C LYS A 182 27.02 16.78 5.30
N GLU A 183 26.17 17.49 4.60
CA GLU A 183 24.84 17.84 5.12
C GLU A 183 23.96 16.60 5.26
N LEU A 184 23.93 15.73 4.26
CA LEU A 184 23.26 14.43 4.38
C LEU A 184 23.86 13.55 5.50
N GLU A 185 25.20 13.54 5.64
CA GLU A 185 25.85 12.84 6.75
C GLU A 185 25.39 13.38 8.11
N LYS A 186 25.25 14.70 8.28
CA LYS A 186 24.73 15.30 9.52
C LYS A 186 23.27 14.88 9.79
N ILE A 187 22.41 14.88 8.77
CA ILE A 187 21.04 14.39 8.91
C ILE A 187 21.05 12.93 9.37
N ALA A 188 21.94 12.10 8.81
CA ALA A 188 22.12 10.70 9.18
C ALA A 188 23.01 10.50 10.43
N CYS A 189 23.13 11.53 11.28
CA CYS A 189 23.87 11.49 12.55
C CYS A 189 25.35 11.12 12.40
N ASN A 190 25.97 11.52 11.30
CA ASN A 190 27.34 11.22 10.90
C ASN A 190 27.63 9.71 10.68
N VAL A 191 26.59 8.92 10.42
CA VAL A 191 26.70 7.49 10.07
C VAL A 191 26.61 7.36 8.55
N ARG A 192 27.74 7.21 7.88
CA ARG A 192 27.83 7.21 6.40
C ARG A 192 27.01 6.10 5.74
N GLU A 193 26.93 4.95 6.37
CA GLU A 193 26.18 3.78 5.88
C GLU A 193 24.69 4.05 5.79
N ARG A 194 24.20 5.04 6.53
CA ARG A 194 22.82 5.49 6.55
C ARG A 194 22.49 6.57 5.53
N VAL A 195 23.50 7.03 4.78
CA VAL A 195 23.30 7.95 3.66
C VAL A 195 23.11 7.16 2.37
N LYS A 196 22.04 7.47 1.63
CA LYS A 196 21.73 6.91 0.32
C LYS A 196 21.66 8.05 -0.70
N ASN A 197 22.37 7.91 -1.81
CA ASN A 197 22.34 8.87 -2.89
C ASN A 197 21.69 8.20 -4.12
N LEU A 198 20.65 8.83 -4.64
CA LEU A 198 19.94 8.42 -5.84
C LEU A 198 20.08 9.50 -6.91
N SER A 199 20.15 9.10 -8.16
CA SER A 199 20.26 10.05 -9.27
C SER A 199 18.92 10.71 -9.60
N VAL A 200 17.83 9.95 -9.50
CA VAL A 200 16.46 10.40 -9.80
C VAL A 200 15.43 9.77 -8.86
N TYR A 201 14.31 10.44 -8.67
CA TYR A 201 13.21 9.96 -7.81
C TYR A 201 12.64 8.60 -8.21
N ALA A 202 12.74 8.22 -9.50
CA ALA A 202 12.26 6.92 -9.97
C ALA A 202 13.01 5.75 -9.31
N GLU A 203 14.25 5.94 -8.88
CA GLU A 203 15.05 4.91 -8.19
C GLU A 203 14.48 4.54 -6.81
N LEU A 204 13.66 5.41 -6.19
CA LEU A 204 12.93 5.08 -4.97
C LEU A 204 11.99 3.87 -5.15
N ALA A 205 11.56 3.59 -6.38
CA ALA A 205 10.70 2.45 -6.71
C ALA A 205 11.47 1.22 -7.23
N ALA A 206 12.81 1.30 -7.31
CA ALA A 206 13.63 0.18 -7.71
C ALA A 206 13.57 -0.94 -6.67
N GLU A 207 13.38 -2.19 -7.11
CA GLU A 207 13.17 -3.32 -6.19
C GLU A 207 14.35 -3.53 -5.26
N ASP A 208 15.58 -3.48 -5.77
CA ASP A 208 16.83 -3.61 -4.98
C ASP A 208 16.96 -2.51 -3.91
N PHE A 209 16.47 -1.30 -4.20
CA PHE A 209 16.44 -0.22 -3.22
C PHE A 209 15.36 -0.46 -2.14
N LEU A 210 14.19 -0.90 -2.55
CA LEU A 210 13.09 -1.25 -1.63
C LEU A 210 13.49 -2.43 -0.73
N GLU A 211 14.15 -3.46 -1.28
CA GLU A 211 14.70 -4.58 -0.50
C GLU A 211 15.76 -4.11 0.50
N THR A 212 16.66 -3.23 0.07
CA THR A 212 17.67 -2.61 0.96
C THR A 212 17.01 -1.89 2.13
N MET A 213 15.97 -1.11 1.86
CA MET A 213 15.24 -0.38 2.91
C MET A 213 14.43 -1.33 3.80
N GLU A 214 13.86 -2.38 3.25
CA GLU A 214 13.19 -3.44 4.03
C GLU A 214 14.16 -4.12 4.99
N ASP A 215 15.36 -4.49 4.55
CA ASP A 215 16.38 -5.12 5.40
C ASP A 215 16.86 -4.21 6.53
N ILE A 216 16.90 -2.90 6.29
CA ILE A 216 17.18 -1.88 7.31
C ILE A 216 16.10 -1.86 8.39
N LEU A 217 14.85 -1.93 7.99
CA LEU A 217 13.70 -1.87 8.89
C LEU A 217 13.42 -3.22 9.56
N CYS A 218 13.87 -4.31 8.95
CA CYS A 218 13.69 -5.68 9.41
C CYS A 218 15.01 -6.48 9.38
N PRO A 219 16.03 -6.07 10.17
CA PRO A 219 17.37 -6.64 10.07
C PRO A 219 17.46 -8.09 10.54
N GLU A 220 16.57 -8.51 11.41
CA GLU A 220 16.50 -9.87 11.95
C GLU A 220 15.05 -10.40 11.84
N PRO A 221 14.61 -10.78 10.64
CA PRO A 221 13.26 -11.32 10.51
C PRO A 221 13.13 -12.67 11.20
N ASP A 222 12.04 -12.86 11.93
CA ASP A 222 11.64 -14.18 12.38
C ASP A 222 11.16 -14.99 11.18
N ILE A 223 11.92 -15.99 10.78
CA ILE A 223 11.53 -16.90 9.71
C ILE A 223 10.80 -18.08 10.34
N THR A 224 9.52 -18.17 10.14
CA THR A 224 8.71 -19.29 10.57
C THR A 224 8.47 -20.21 9.39
N CYS A 225 9.10 -21.38 9.43
CA CYS A 225 8.84 -22.47 8.49
C CYS A 225 7.97 -23.51 9.22
N PRO A 226 6.74 -23.78 8.79
CA PRO A 226 5.98 -24.87 9.35
C PRO A 226 6.70 -26.19 9.05
N ASP A 227 6.99 -26.95 10.09
CA ASP A 227 7.62 -28.27 9.95
C ASP A 227 6.83 -29.15 8.99
N SER A 228 7.53 -29.83 8.12
CA SER A 228 7.00 -30.73 7.10
C SER A 228 6.26 -31.97 7.63
N VAL A 229 5.97 -32.03 8.92
CA VAL A 229 5.33 -33.18 9.59
C VAL A 229 3.99 -32.86 10.24
N CYS A 230 3.55 -31.59 10.25
CA CYS A 230 2.22 -31.25 10.69
C CYS A 230 1.24 -31.20 9.51
N THR A 231 0.59 -32.31 9.23
CA THR A 231 -0.56 -32.41 8.28
C THR A 231 -1.86 -31.78 8.82
N GLN A 232 -1.76 -30.72 9.60
CA GLN A 232 -2.88 -29.82 9.84
C GLN A 232 -2.62 -28.54 9.08
N ALA A 233 -3.45 -28.30 8.07
CA ALA A 233 -3.50 -27.02 7.38
C ALA A 233 -3.58 -25.92 8.44
N ILE A 234 -2.47 -25.22 8.67
CA ILE A 234 -2.49 -23.97 9.40
C ILE A 234 -3.11 -22.99 8.41
N THR A 235 -4.40 -22.83 8.50
CA THR A 235 -5.07 -21.68 7.92
C THR A 235 -4.34 -20.46 8.46
N LEU A 236 -3.62 -19.75 7.58
CA LEU A 236 -3.12 -18.43 7.87
C LEU A 236 -4.32 -17.65 8.40
N GLY A 237 -4.27 -17.29 9.67
CA GLY A 237 -5.33 -16.51 10.29
C GLY A 237 -5.52 -15.25 9.45
N PRO A 238 -6.74 -14.88 9.21
CA PRO A 238 -7.10 -13.94 8.17
C PRO A 238 -6.56 -12.55 8.50
N LEU A 239 -5.89 -11.96 7.54
CA LEU A 239 -5.18 -10.69 7.64
C LEU A 239 -6.08 -9.45 7.84
N VAL A 240 -7.39 -9.57 7.67
CA VAL A 240 -8.32 -8.45 7.80
C VAL A 240 -8.97 -8.44 9.18
N GLY A 241 -8.41 -7.63 10.08
CA GLY A 241 -8.97 -7.42 11.43
C GLY A 241 -9.97 -6.26 11.53
N ARG A 242 -10.39 -5.66 10.40
CA ARG A 242 -11.29 -4.51 10.27
C ARG A 242 -12.40 -4.80 9.26
N PRO A 243 -13.52 -4.07 9.28
CA PRO A 243 -14.54 -4.24 8.28
C PRO A 243 -14.08 -3.63 6.95
N VAL A 244 -14.04 -4.44 5.89
CA VAL A 244 -13.72 -4.00 4.52
C VAL A 244 -14.77 -4.54 3.56
N ASP A 245 -15.35 -3.67 2.75
CA ASP A 245 -16.27 -4.04 1.68
C ASP A 245 -15.56 -3.88 0.33
N ILE A 246 -15.28 -5.00 -0.34
CA ILE A 246 -14.46 -5.07 -1.55
C ILE A 246 -15.36 -5.28 -2.76
N VAL A 247 -15.19 -4.45 -3.80
CA VAL A 247 -15.87 -4.66 -5.08
C VAL A 247 -14.84 -4.99 -6.15
N PHE A 248 -14.94 -6.18 -6.74
CA PHE A 248 -14.16 -6.56 -7.89
C PHE A 248 -14.89 -6.17 -9.18
N PHE A 249 -14.23 -5.39 -10.01
CA PHE A 249 -14.67 -5.04 -11.35
C PHE A 249 -13.98 -5.95 -12.36
N VAL A 250 -14.74 -6.78 -13.04
CA VAL A 250 -14.22 -7.73 -14.02
C VAL A 250 -14.61 -7.29 -15.41
N ASP A 251 -13.61 -7.03 -16.23
CA ASP A 251 -13.78 -6.65 -17.63
C ASP A 251 -14.32 -7.82 -18.44
N GLY A 252 -15.53 -7.68 -18.97
CA GLY A 252 -16.21 -8.65 -19.80
C GLY A 252 -16.15 -8.31 -21.30
N SER A 253 -15.22 -7.43 -21.71
CA SER A 253 -15.08 -7.02 -23.11
C SER A 253 -14.47 -8.13 -23.99
N GLU A 254 -14.65 -8.01 -25.31
CA GLU A 254 -14.07 -8.92 -26.31
C GLU A 254 -12.55 -9.07 -26.14
N ARG A 255 -11.84 -7.99 -25.79
CA ARG A 255 -10.39 -8.00 -25.57
C ARG A 255 -9.95 -8.91 -24.43
N THR A 256 -10.74 -9.02 -23.40
CA THR A 256 -10.46 -9.93 -22.28
C THR A 256 -10.44 -11.39 -22.74
N GLY A 257 -11.37 -11.78 -23.58
CA GLY A 257 -11.55 -13.16 -24.00
C GLY A 257 -12.20 -14.04 -22.91
N LYS A 258 -13.03 -14.98 -23.33
CA LYS A 258 -13.82 -15.83 -22.43
C LYS A 258 -12.97 -16.65 -21.45
N GLU A 259 -11.86 -17.19 -21.89
CA GLU A 259 -10.97 -18.00 -21.04
C GLU A 259 -10.35 -17.16 -19.94
N ASN A 260 -9.86 -15.96 -20.27
CA ASN A 260 -9.28 -15.04 -19.34
C ASN A 260 -10.31 -14.52 -18.33
N PHE A 261 -11.52 -14.24 -18.79
CA PHE A 261 -12.62 -13.88 -17.92
C PHE A 261 -12.88 -14.95 -16.86
N VAL A 262 -12.89 -16.22 -17.22
CA VAL A 262 -13.02 -17.33 -16.27
C VAL A 262 -11.81 -17.40 -15.32
N HIS A 263 -10.59 -17.12 -15.78
CA HIS A 263 -9.42 -17.04 -14.92
C HIS A 263 -9.55 -15.93 -13.89
N PHE A 264 -10.08 -14.76 -14.25
CA PHE A 264 -10.34 -13.67 -13.33
C PHE A 264 -11.35 -14.05 -12.23
N LEU A 265 -12.43 -14.75 -12.58
CA LEU A 265 -13.40 -15.23 -11.60
C LEU A 265 -12.79 -16.27 -10.64
N ARG A 266 -11.92 -17.16 -11.16
CA ARG A 266 -11.19 -18.12 -10.32
C ARG A 266 -10.18 -17.41 -9.39
N PHE A 267 -9.54 -16.37 -9.87
CA PHE A 267 -8.63 -15.54 -9.08
C PHE A 267 -9.39 -14.86 -7.92
N ILE A 268 -10.56 -14.28 -8.16
CA ILE A 268 -11.41 -13.69 -7.12
C ILE A 268 -11.81 -14.73 -6.07
N LYS A 269 -12.19 -15.93 -6.51
CA LYS A 269 -12.45 -17.05 -5.60
C LYS A 269 -11.24 -17.35 -4.72
N HIS A 270 -10.03 -17.34 -5.29
CA HIS A 270 -8.81 -17.61 -4.56
C HIS A 270 -8.53 -16.51 -3.51
N ILE A 271 -8.66 -15.25 -3.88
CA ILE A 271 -8.54 -14.12 -2.94
C ILE A 271 -9.57 -14.25 -1.80
N ALA A 272 -10.82 -14.62 -2.09
CA ALA A 272 -11.86 -14.81 -1.08
C ALA A 272 -11.49 -15.88 -0.03
N HIS A 273 -10.76 -16.93 -0.43
CA HIS A 273 -10.27 -17.96 0.50
C HIS A 273 -9.12 -17.48 1.40
N GLU A 274 -8.35 -16.51 0.96
CA GLU A 274 -7.20 -15.97 1.71
C GLU A 274 -7.59 -14.82 2.65
N LEU A 275 -8.78 -14.22 2.45
CA LEU A 275 -9.28 -13.14 3.28
C LEU A 275 -10.08 -13.67 4.49
N LYS A 276 -10.00 -12.95 5.61
CA LYS A 276 -10.97 -13.11 6.70
C LYS A 276 -12.29 -12.51 6.27
N LEU A 277 -13.22 -13.35 5.94
CA LEU A 277 -14.56 -12.89 5.65
C LEU A 277 -15.31 -12.55 6.95
N ALA A 278 -16.26 -11.63 6.84
CA ALA A 278 -17.21 -11.33 7.89
C ALA A 278 -18.02 -12.60 8.25
N THR A 279 -18.61 -12.63 9.43
CA THR A 279 -19.45 -13.74 9.91
C THR A 279 -20.93 -13.44 9.77
N HIS A 280 -21.28 -12.16 9.67
CA HIS A 280 -22.65 -11.66 9.45
C HIS A 280 -22.59 -10.24 8.85
N ASP A 281 -23.72 -9.72 8.40
CA ASP A 281 -23.78 -8.45 7.65
C ASP A 281 -23.31 -7.22 8.45
N GLN A 282 -23.47 -7.21 9.75
CA GLN A 282 -23.08 -6.11 10.64
C GLN A 282 -21.76 -6.40 11.36
N ASP A 283 -20.99 -7.40 10.91
CA ASP A 283 -19.71 -7.75 11.54
C ASP A 283 -18.74 -6.55 11.46
N LEU A 284 -18.23 -6.15 12.62
CA LEU A 284 -17.23 -5.08 12.72
C LEU A 284 -15.81 -5.54 12.36
N GLN A 285 -15.68 -6.79 11.89
CA GLN A 285 -14.42 -7.38 11.44
C GLN A 285 -14.65 -8.17 10.15
N GLY A 286 -13.56 -8.33 9.40
CA GLY A 286 -13.58 -9.16 8.21
C GLY A 286 -14.16 -8.49 6.96
N ALA A 287 -13.92 -9.13 5.83
CA ALA A 287 -14.26 -8.63 4.51
C ALA A 287 -15.63 -9.14 4.03
N ARG A 288 -16.35 -8.31 3.28
CA ARG A 288 -17.41 -8.76 2.36
C ARG A 288 -16.95 -8.44 0.94
N ILE A 289 -17.32 -9.29 0.02
CA ILE A 289 -16.90 -9.18 -1.38
C ILE A 289 -18.13 -9.10 -2.28
N ALA A 290 -18.14 -8.14 -3.19
CA ALA A 290 -19.04 -8.03 -4.31
C ALA A 290 -18.27 -8.19 -5.62
N VAL A 291 -18.90 -8.74 -6.65
CA VAL A 291 -18.31 -8.92 -7.97
C VAL A 291 -19.23 -8.37 -9.04
N ILE A 292 -18.73 -7.44 -9.83
CA ILE A 292 -19.44 -6.89 -10.97
C ILE A 292 -18.70 -7.21 -12.26
N GLN A 293 -19.41 -7.73 -13.25
CA GLN A 293 -18.98 -7.77 -14.64
C GLN A 293 -19.45 -6.51 -15.34
N TYR A 294 -18.59 -5.92 -16.14
CA TYR A 294 -18.97 -4.81 -17.02
C TYR A 294 -18.48 -5.04 -18.46
N GLY A 295 -19.16 -4.44 -19.39
CA GLY A 295 -18.89 -4.49 -20.81
C GLY A 295 -19.26 -3.17 -21.47
N GLY A 296 -20.21 -3.18 -22.40
CA GLY A 296 -20.75 -2.00 -23.05
C GLY A 296 -21.40 -1.00 -22.10
N GLU A 297 -21.83 0.15 -22.64
CA GLU A 297 -22.32 1.27 -21.86
C GLU A 297 -23.47 0.90 -20.88
N ASN A 298 -24.34 0.01 -21.28
CA ASN A 298 -25.51 -0.45 -20.50
C ASN A 298 -25.35 -1.88 -19.97
N GLU A 299 -24.14 -2.42 -19.98
CA GLU A 299 -23.84 -3.78 -19.59
C GLU A 299 -23.06 -3.81 -18.27
N GLN A 300 -23.77 -3.67 -17.18
CA GLN A 300 -23.25 -3.85 -15.82
C GLN A 300 -24.10 -4.90 -15.14
N ASN A 301 -23.49 -6.01 -14.73
CA ASN A 301 -24.16 -7.09 -14.05
C ASN A 301 -23.47 -7.45 -12.73
N MET A 302 -24.22 -7.37 -11.66
CA MET A 302 -23.78 -7.83 -10.36
C MET A 302 -23.77 -9.36 -10.36
N LEU A 303 -22.59 -9.96 -10.51
CA LEU A 303 -22.42 -11.42 -10.43
C LEU A 303 -22.57 -11.92 -9.00
N LEU A 304 -22.09 -11.16 -8.02
CA LEU A 304 -22.28 -11.37 -6.58
C LEU A 304 -22.48 -10.03 -5.89
N GLY A 305 -23.59 -9.88 -5.14
CA GLY A 305 -23.72 -8.82 -4.14
C GLY A 305 -22.77 -9.02 -2.96
N PHE A 306 -22.64 -8.02 -2.09
CA PHE A 306 -21.77 -8.15 -0.92
C PHE A 306 -22.09 -9.43 -0.14
N THR A 307 -21.11 -10.33 -0.09
CA THR A 307 -21.24 -11.62 0.58
C THR A 307 -19.97 -11.96 1.34
N PHE A 308 -20.14 -12.69 2.41
CA PHE A 308 -19.06 -13.31 3.20
C PHE A 308 -19.09 -14.84 3.11
N ASN A 309 -20.05 -15.41 2.35
CA ASN A 309 -20.21 -16.85 2.23
C ASN A 309 -19.34 -17.41 1.10
N LEU A 310 -18.32 -18.19 1.48
CA LEU A 310 -17.40 -18.84 0.53
C LEU A 310 -18.06 -19.74 -0.51
N THR A 311 -19.24 -20.30 -0.20
CA THR A 311 -19.95 -21.16 -1.17
C THR A 311 -20.41 -20.39 -2.40
N ASN A 312 -20.71 -19.09 -2.25
CA ASN A 312 -21.14 -18.24 -3.37
C ASN A 312 -20.02 -18.08 -4.42
N PHE A 313 -18.76 -18.11 -3.98
CA PHE A 313 -17.61 -18.00 -4.89
C PHE A 313 -17.30 -19.32 -5.62
N GLN A 314 -17.79 -20.46 -5.13
CA GLN A 314 -17.55 -21.75 -5.79
C GLN A 314 -18.30 -21.86 -7.11
N THR A 315 -19.48 -21.30 -7.20
CA THR A 315 -20.34 -21.36 -8.39
C THR A 315 -20.14 -20.17 -9.33
N LEU A 316 -19.44 -19.12 -8.89
CA LEU A 316 -19.24 -17.89 -9.65
C LEU A 316 -18.71 -18.12 -11.08
N PRO A 317 -17.64 -18.92 -11.33
CA PRO A 317 -17.12 -19.13 -12.67
C PRO A 317 -18.07 -19.86 -13.62
N SER A 318 -19.00 -20.65 -13.08
CA SER A 318 -19.93 -21.47 -13.85
C SER A 318 -21.21 -20.73 -14.22
N ASN A 319 -21.57 -19.73 -13.42
CA ASN A 319 -22.85 -19.03 -13.54
C ASN A 319 -22.74 -17.69 -14.29
N ALA A 320 -21.53 -17.19 -14.49
CA ALA A 320 -21.30 -15.92 -15.17
C ALA A 320 -21.43 -16.06 -16.68
N VAL A 321 -22.24 -15.19 -17.29
CA VAL A 321 -22.39 -15.07 -18.75
C VAL A 321 -21.43 -13.98 -19.21
N TYR A 322 -20.47 -14.37 -20.06
CA TYR A 322 -19.50 -13.45 -20.63
C TYR A 322 -20.11 -12.58 -21.73
N TYR A 323 -19.90 -11.24 -21.66
CA TYR A 323 -20.58 -10.30 -22.59
C TYR A 323 -19.99 -10.25 -24.00
N GLU A 324 -18.66 -10.36 -24.13
CA GLU A 324 -17.95 -10.24 -25.41
C GLU A 324 -18.30 -8.93 -26.16
N SER A 325 -18.22 -7.81 -25.44
CA SER A 325 -18.61 -6.49 -25.93
C SER A 325 -17.51 -5.44 -25.78
N SER A 326 -17.82 -4.16 -25.85
CA SER A 326 -16.90 -3.07 -25.58
C SER A 326 -16.59 -2.95 -24.07
N SER A 327 -15.66 -2.08 -23.68
CA SER A 327 -15.32 -1.82 -22.27
C SER A 327 -15.67 -0.39 -21.86
N HIS A 328 -16.53 -0.22 -20.84
CA HIS A 328 -16.98 1.08 -20.32
C HIS A 328 -16.82 1.15 -18.80
N ILE A 329 -15.57 1.17 -18.32
CA ILE A 329 -15.26 1.12 -16.89
C ILE A 329 -15.79 2.35 -16.12
N GLY A 330 -15.79 3.54 -16.72
CA GLY A 330 -16.32 4.75 -16.09
C GLY A 330 -17.79 4.62 -15.74
N THR A 331 -18.59 4.06 -16.65
CA THR A 331 -20.02 3.80 -16.43
C THR A 331 -20.23 2.73 -15.35
N ALA A 332 -19.39 1.69 -15.33
CA ALA A 332 -19.44 0.66 -14.30
C ALA A 332 -19.13 1.22 -12.90
N ILE A 333 -18.16 2.11 -12.78
CA ILE A 333 -17.84 2.79 -11.51
C ILE A 333 -19.06 3.58 -11.00
N LEU A 334 -19.68 4.39 -11.87
CA LEU A 334 -20.86 5.18 -11.50
C LEU A 334 -22.03 4.28 -11.11
N TYR A 335 -22.24 3.19 -11.84
CA TYR A 335 -23.29 2.23 -11.53
C TYR A 335 -23.11 1.63 -10.14
N VAL A 336 -21.88 1.20 -9.80
CA VAL A 336 -21.59 0.60 -8.48
C VAL A 336 -21.79 1.61 -7.36
N ILE A 337 -21.27 2.82 -7.50
CA ILE A 337 -21.40 3.84 -6.45
C ILE A 337 -22.88 4.20 -6.24
N LYS A 338 -23.62 4.48 -7.31
CA LYS A 338 -25.01 4.95 -7.23
C LYS A 338 -26.00 3.86 -6.80
N ASN A 339 -25.81 2.62 -7.27
CA ASN A 339 -26.84 1.58 -7.11
C ASN A 339 -26.46 0.49 -6.11
N ILE A 340 -25.16 0.32 -5.80
CA ILE A 340 -24.69 -0.79 -4.98
C ILE A 340 -24.19 -0.32 -3.63
N LEU A 341 -23.30 0.67 -3.59
CA LEU A 341 -22.78 1.15 -2.30
C LEU A 341 -23.87 1.82 -1.46
N HIS A 342 -24.73 2.59 -2.10
CA HIS A 342 -25.84 3.31 -1.46
C HIS A 342 -27.21 2.65 -1.66
N GLY A 343 -27.25 1.39 -2.11
CA GLY A 343 -28.49 0.65 -2.34
C GLY A 343 -29.29 0.39 -1.06
N GLN A 344 -30.64 0.42 -1.16
CA GLN A 344 -31.56 0.25 -0.01
C GLN A 344 -31.50 -1.14 0.66
N SER A 345 -30.94 -2.15 -0.01
CA SER A 345 -30.78 -3.50 0.55
C SER A 345 -29.42 -4.07 0.17
N GLY A 346 -28.57 -4.31 1.16
CA GLY A 346 -27.29 -4.98 0.98
C GLY A 346 -26.14 -4.11 0.47
N GLY A 347 -26.19 -2.78 0.68
CA GLY A 347 -25.12 -1.85 0.38
C GLY A 347 -23.85 -2.02 1.22
N ALA A 348 -22.88 -1.14 1.03
CA ALA A 348 -21.68 -1.11 1.84
C ALA A 348 -22.02 -0.82 3.31
N ARG A 349 -21.27 -1.43 4.24
CA ARG A 349 -21.40 -1.15 5.68
C ARG A 349 -20.90 0.25 6.00
N GLU A 350 -21.63 1.01 6.80
CA GLU A 350 -21.28 2.39 7.16
C GLU A 350 -19.88 2.51 7.82
N ASN A 351 -19.48 1.49 8.58
CA ASN A 351 -18.21 1.45 9.29
C ASN A 351 -17.13 0.66 8.56
N ALA A 352 -17.37 0.22 7.32
CA ALA A 352 -16.39 -0.50 6.52
C ALA A 352 -15.65 0.44 5.57
N GLU A 353 -14.36 0.17 5.38
CA GLU A 353 -13.63 0.76 4.28
C GLU A 353 -14.07 0.10 2.97
N VAL A 354 -14.31 0.92 1.95
CA VAL A 354 -14.67 0.42 0.62
C VAL A 354 -13.42 0.37 -0.26
N SER A 355 -13.20 -0.79 -0.88
CA SER A 355 -12.09 -1.00 -1.80
C SER A 355 -12.58 -1.46 -3.16
N PHE A 356 -12.10 -0.84 -4.24
CA PHE A 356 -12.35 -1.25 -5.62
C PHE A 356 -11.12 -1.94 -6.20
N VAL A 357 -11.28 -3.14 -6.70
CA VAL A 357 -10.24 -3.90 -7.40
C VAL A 357 -10.65 -4.03 -8.86
N PHE A 358 -9.93 -3.34 -9.73
CA PHE A 358 -10.15 -3.37 -11.18
C PHE A 358 -9.33 -4.48 -11.83
N ILE A 359 -9.98 -5.44 -12.48
CA ILE A 359 -9.32 -6.49 -13.26
C ILE A 359 -9.57 -6.17 -14.74
N THR A 360 -8.62 -5.53 -15.40
CA THR A 360 -8.75 -4.98 -16.75
C THR A 360 -7.38 -4.69 -17.38
N ASP A 361 -7.28 -4.72 -18.70
CA ASP A 361 -6.09 -4.27 -19.44
C ASP A 361 -6.02 -2.71 -19.54
N GLY A 362 -7.04 -2.01 -19.08
CA GLY A 362 -7.14 -0.56 -19.13
C GLY A 362 -7.56 0.00 -20.50
N MET A 363 -7.81 -0.84 -21.50
CA MET A 363 -8.28 -0.44 -22.83
C MET A 363 -9.80 -0.24 -22.84
N SER A 364 -10.25 0.78 -22.11
CA SER A 364 -11.67 1.09 -21.92
C SER A 364 -12.03 2.46 -22.53
N ASN A 365 -13.28 2.62 -22.94
CA ASN A 365 -13.82 3.91 -23.35
C ASN A 365 -13.69 4.93 -22.22
N SER A 366 -13.41 6.19 -22.57
CA SER A 366 -13.23 7.27 -21.58
C SER A 366 -14.53 7.91 -21.10
N LYS A 367 -15.67 7.53 -21.68
CA LYS A 367 -16.99 8.06 -21.27
C LYS A 367 -17.21 7.82 -19.77
N ASN A 368 -17.65 8.86 -19.08
CA ASN A 368 -17.95 8.86 -17.64
C ASN A 368 -16.75 8.54 -16.72
N LEU A 369 -15.55 8.34 -17.25
CA LEU A 369 -14.41 7.96 -16.40
C LEU A 369 -14.02 9.08 -15.42
N ALA A 370 -13.95 10.32 -15.88
CA ALA A 370 -13.59 11.47 -15.03
C ALA A 370 -14.59 11.59 -13.87
N GLU A 371 -15.90 11.57 -14.17
CA GLU A 371 -16.96 11.58 -13.15
C GLU A 371 -16.83 10.39 -12.20
N GLY A 372 -16.59 9.18 -12.73
CA GLY A 372 -16.39 7.99 -11.91
C GLY A 372 -15.21 8.10 -10.94
N LEU A 373 -14.06 8.62 -11.41
CA LEU A 373 -12.88 8.85 -10.57
C LEU A 373 -13.12 9.94 -9.51
N ASP A 374 -13.87 10.98 -9.83
CA ASP A 374 -14.23 12.00 -8.86
C ASP A 374 -15.18 11.44 -7.78
N MET A 375 -16.12 10.59 -8.17
CA MET A 375 -16.99 9.89 -7.22
C MET A 375 -16.21 8.92 -6.33
N ILE A 376 -15.20 8.22 -6.84
CA ILE A 376 -14.30 7.38 -6.03
C ILE A 376 -13.61 8.23 -4.96
N ARG A 377 -13.06 9.40 -5.34
CA ARG A 377 -12.41 10.31 -4.39
C ARG A 377 -13.39 10.86 -3.35
N ALA A 378 -14.56 11.31 -3.80
CA ALA A 378 -15.60 11.87 -2.92
C ALA A 378 -16.09 10.86 -1.85
N ASN A 379 -16.07 9.57 -2.17
CA ASN A 379 -16.48 8.51 -1.25
C ASN A 379 -15.30 7.83 -0.52
N ASN A 380 -14.08 8.39 -0.61
CA ASN A 380 -12.87 7.85 0.03
C ASN A 380 -12.59 6.38 -0.30
N ILE A 381 -12.94 5.94 -1.52
CA ILE A 381 -12.78 4.55 -1.95
C ILE A 381 -11.31 4.31 -2.31
N VAL A 382 -10.76 3.26 -1.77
CA VAL A 382 -9.39 2.81 -2.07
C VAL A 382 -9.39 1.96 -3.34
N THR A 383 -8.40 2.14 -4.23
CA THR A 383 -8.42 1.49 -5.54
C THR A 383 -7.15 0.71 -5.82
N CYS A 384 -7.31 -0.44 -6.47
CA CYS A 384 -6.24 -1.31 -6.96
C CYS A 384 -6.54 -1.75 -8.38
N ALA A 385 -5.51 -1.91 -9.21
CA ALA A 385 -5.66 -2.39 -10.58
C ALA A 385 -4.79 -3.62 -10.83
N VAL A 386 -5.38 -4.67 -11.39
CA VAL A 386 -4.71 -5.90 -11.80
C VAL A 386 -4.90 -6.07 -13.30
N ALA A 387 -3.80 -6.10 -14.03
CA ALA A 387 -3.79 -6.28 -15.49
C ALA A 387 -2.93 -7.47 -15.88
N VAL A 388 -3.30 -8.14 -16.97
CA VAL A 388 -2.55 -9.27 -17.52
C VAL A 388 -2.27 -9.06 -19.00
N GLY A 389 -1.04 -9.29 -19.42
CA GLY A 389 -0.60 -9.19 -20.80
C GLY A 389 0.42 -8.08 -21.04
N SER A 390 0.94 -8.03 -22.24
CA SER A 390 1.91 -7.02 -22.69
C SER A 390 1.27 -5.77 -23.31
N ASP A 391 0.01 -5.88 -23.73
CA ASP A 391 -0.76 -4.79 -24.37
C ASP A 391 -1.75 -4.20 -23.35
N VAL A 392 -1.21 -3.42 -22.40
CA VAL A 392 -1.99 -2.78 -21.33
C VAL A 392 -1.88 -1.26 -21.42
N ASN A 393 -2.95 -0.56 -21.13
CA ASN A 393 -2.95 0.90 -21.05
C ASN A 393 -2.51 1.37 -19.65
N SER A 394 -1.20 1.49 -19.44
CA SER A 394 -0.63 1.90 -18.16
C SER A 394 -1.12 3.27 -17.69
N ALA A 395 -1.39 4.21 -18.61
CA ALA A 395 -1.93 5.52 -18.26
C ALA A 395 -3.34 5.40 -17.66
N ARG A 396 -4.17 4.52 -18.22
CA ARG A 396 -5.51 4.24 -17.71
C ARG A 396 -5.46 3.51 -16.36
N LEU A 397 -4.61 2.51 -16.22
CA LEU A 397 -4.40 1.82 -14.94
C LEU A 397 -3.96 2.79 -13.85
N THR A 398 -3.06 3.74 -14.19
CA THR A 398 -2.64 4.81 -13.27
C THR A 398 -3.80 5.73 -12.87
N GLN A 399 -4.73 6.04 -13.79
CA GLN A 399 -5.93 6.79 -13.45
C GLN A 399 -6.85 6.03 -12.49
N LEU A 400 -7.11 4.75 -12.78
CA LEU A 400 -7.94 3.87 -11.94
C LEU A 400 -7.34 3.67 -10.54
N ALA A 401 -6.02 3.57 -10.45
CA ALA A 401 -5.29 3.51 -9.21
C ALA A 401 -5.10 4.88 -8.52
N LEU A 402 -5.81 5.92 -8.95
CA LEU A 402 -5.73 7.29 -8.43
C LEU A 402 -4.30 7.84 -8.35
N LYS A 403 -3.46 7.46 -9.32
CA LYS A 403 -2.03 7.78 -9.45
C LYS A 403 -1.11 7.04 -8.45
N ASP A 404 -1.63 6.09 -7.72
CA ASP A 404 -0.81 5.21 -6.88
C ASP A 404 -0.29 4.03 -7.70
N THR A 405 0.97 4.08 -8.09
CA THR A 405 1.60 3.00 -8.86
C THR A 405 1.84 1.73 -8.04
N ALA A 406 1.89 1.83 -6.71
CA ALA A 406 2.06 0.68 -5.83
C ALA A 406 0.80 -0.21 -5.76
N SER A 407 -0.36 0.31 -6.14
CA SER A 407 -1.61 -0.44 -6.23
C SER A 407 -1.89 -0.98 -7.65
N ILE A 408 -0.88 -0.98 -8.57
CA ILE A 408 -1.00 -1.50 -9.93
C ILE A 408 -0.16 -2.76 -10.06
N PHE A 409 -0.81 -3.87 -10.40
CA PHE A 409 -0.18 -5.16 -10.62
C PHE A 409 -0.32 -5.55 -12.10
N ILE A 410 0.79 -5.48 -12.85
CA ILE A 410 0.84 -5.88 -14.25
C ILE A 410 1.56 -7.22 -14.36
N LEU A 411 0.85 -8.22 -14.84
CA LEU A 411 1.32 -9.59 -14.99
C LEU A 411 1.56 -9.90 -16.46
N LYS A 412 2.56 -10.70 -16.76
CA LYS A 412 2.86 -11.11 -18.15
C LYS A 412 1.95 -12.24 -18.64
N GLN A 413 1.53 -13.12 -17.75
CA GLN A 413 0.77 -14.34 -18.05
C GLN A 413 -0.32 -14.56 -17.01
N HIS A 414 -1.43 -15.21 -17.40
CA HIS A 414 -2.59 -15.43 -16.54
C HIS A 414 -2.31 -16.40 -15.37
N GLU A 415 -1.35 -17.30 -15.51
CA GLU A 415 -0.92 -18.20 -14.44
C GLU A 415 -0.34 -17.45 -13.24
N GLN A 416 0.23 -16.27 -13.47
CA GLN A 416 0.77 -15.42 -12.42
C GLN A 416 -0.31 -14.84 -11.49
N LEU A 417 -1.59 -14.82 -11.90
CA LEU A 417 -2.72 -14.48 -11.04
C LEU A 417 -2.79 -15.35 -9.79
N PHE A 418 -2.35 -16.61 -9.89
CA PHE A 418 -2.38 -17.58 -8.81
C PHE A 418 -1.05 -17.67 -8.04
N SER A 419 -0.12 -16.77 -8.32
CA SER A 419 1.13 -16.72 -7.56
C SER A 419 0.89 -16.27 -6.12
N THR A 420 1.48 -16.97 -5.18
CA THR A 420 1.37 -16.65 -3.75
C THR A 420 1.82 -15.22 -3.44
N ALA A 421 2.83 -14.73 -4.16
CA ALA A 421 3.33 -13.36 -4.00
C ALA A 421 2.26 -12.31 -4.37
N LEU A 422 1.62 -12.45 -5.53
CA LEU A 422 0.55 -11.51 -5.94
C LEU A 422 -0.62 -11.55 -4.96
N ILE A 423 -1.09 -12.75 -4.64
CA ILE A 423 -2.23 -12.92 -3.73
C ILE A 423 -1.93 -12.27 -2.39
N ARG A 424 -0.75 -12.54 -1.82
CA ARG A 424 -0.32 -11.93 -0.56
C ARG A 424 -0.27 -10.40 -0.67
N ASN A 425 0.32 -9.85 -1.73
CA ASN A 425 0.41 -8.40 -1.92
C ASN A 425 -0.99 -7.75 -2.01
N ILE A 426 -1.90 -8.36 -2.74
CA ILE A 426 -3.28 -7.86 -2.85
C ILE A 426 -4.02 -7.99 -1.52
N VAL A 427 -3.92 -9.12 -0.84
CA VAL A 427 -4.55 -9.34 0.47
C VAL A 427 -3.98 -8.36 1.51
N GLN A 428 -2.67 -8.12 1.53
CA GLN A 428 -2.05 -7.11 2.39
C GLN A 428 -2.48 -5.68 2.04
N TRP A 429 -2.69 -5.40 0.76
CA TRP A 429 -3.18 -4.11 0.32
C TRP A 429 -4.64 -3.89 0.73
N LEU A 430 -5.47 -4.92 0.71
CA LEU A 430 -6.87 -4.90 1.13
C LEU A 430 -7.04 -4.89 2.66
N GLY A 431 -6.12 -5.46 3.39
CA GLY A 431 -6.21 -5.66 4.84
C GLY A 431 -5.19 -5.00 5.67
#